data_1b76e75fb6c097bea46885e8057f20da
#
_entry.id   1b76e75fb6c097bea46885e8057f20da
#
_cell.length_a   1.000
_cell.length_b   1.000
_cell.length_c   1.000
_cell.angle_alpha   90.00
_cell.angle_beta   90.00
_cell.angle_gamma   90.00
#
_symmetry.space_group_name_H-M   'P 1'
#
loop_
_entity.id
_entity.type
_entity.pdbx_description
1 polymer ?
#
loop_
_entity_poly.entity_id
_entity_poly.type
_entity_poly.pdbx_seq_one_letter_code
_entity_poly.pdbx_strand_id
1 'polypeptide(L)'
;MNKTETLNWIHSFKAKGRQADLKRMNWLLEKLGKPQTTFPAIHIVGTNGKGSTCSYLQHILTASGYKTGSFTSPYITRFNERIAIDGKEISDQDLNKVISLVKPIVESVTVETQYEKVTEFELVTLLMFTYFAQINPVDIAIIEAGIGGLKDSTNVFKALAVVCPSISFDHQEKLGNSLAQIAQQKVGVLDEKVPFIFGQMTSAVKQVFYKQTQLLGCPTFECNKDFSFKENGKAFDFIYQDFLISAIHLKMLGQHQKANASLAIMTSLILAKVFPNINSKTIRTGLQSTIWPGRCELLQTNLLLDGAHNIDAITKLIQVLKDSFGDKTIHILFAGLKRKPIEKMLAQLAEFDLSVTSFDFFEALPLENYPLSYPRVDNWKNWITQATAHSDHLYVVTGSFYFISQVRNHLIKKTRLQ
;
A
#
# COMPACT_ATOMS: atom_id res chain seq x y z
N MET A 1 0.41 24.78 -15.21
CA MET A 1 -0.21 24.94 -13.88
C MET A 1 0.91 24.97 -12.84
N ASN A 2 0.81 25.81 -11.83
CA ASN A 2 1.70 25.70 -10.67
C ASN A 2 1.28 24.52 -9.78
N LYS A 3 2.10 24.13 -8.80
CA LYS A 3 1.87 22.96 -7.96
C LYS A 3 0.50 22.98 -7.24
N THR A 4 0.13 24.15 -6.71
CA THR A 4 -1.14 24.30 -5.96
C THR A 4 -2.34 24.17 -6.91
N GLU A 5 -2.29 24.79 -8.07
CA GLU A 5 -3.33 24.67 -9.10
C GLU A 5 -3.50 23.23 -9.56
N THR A 6 -2.38 22.52 -9.78
CA THR A 6 -2.35 21.10 -10.18
C THR A 6 -3.07 20.23 -9.17
N LEU A 7 -2.71 20.34 -7.89
CA LEU A 7 -3.32 19.55 -6.83
C LEU A 7 -4.79 19.92 -6.61
N ASN A 8 -5.14 21.21 -6.67
CA ASN A 8 -6.54 21.67 -6.56
C ASN A 8 -7.39 21.10 -7.70
N TRP A 9 -6.87 21.06 -8.93
CA TRP A 9 -7.58 20.46 -10.06
C TRP A 9 -7.79 18.95 -9.82
N ILE A 10 -6.77 18.20 -9.43
CA ILE A 10 -6.90 16.78 -9.12
C ILE A 10 -7.92 16.55 -7.99
N HIS A 11 -7.82 17.31 -6.90
CA HIS A 11 -8.71 17.16 -5.75
C HIS A 11 -10.15 17.64 -6.00
N SER A 12 -10.40 18.43 -7.05
CA SER A 12 -11.76 18.78 -7.48
C SER A 12 -12.59 17.56 -7.92
N PHE A 13 -11.94 16.43 -8.21
CA PHE A 13 -12.58 15.15 -8.53
C PHE A 13 -12.95 14.32 -7.30
N LYS A 14 -12.57 14.75 -6.08
CA LYS A 14 -13.09 14.20 -4.83
C LYS A 14 -14.57 14.54 -4.71
N ALA A 15 -15.46 13.57 -4.86
CA ALA A 15 -16.88 13.76 -4.64
C ALA A 15 -17.45 12.61 -3.82
N LYS A 16 -18.23 12.97 -2.79
CA LYS A 16 -19.02 11.99 -2.04
C LYS A 16 -20.05 11.35 -2.97
N GLY A 17 -20.18 10.01 -2.90
CA GLY A 17 -21.20 9.27 -3.63
C GLY A 17 -20.84 8.83 -5.04
N ARG A 18 -19.82 9.39 -5.70
CA ARG A 18 -19.37 8.87 -7.00
C ARG A 18 -18.71 7.51 -6.86
N GLN A 19 -19.04 6.61 -7.75
CA GLN A 19 -18.45 5.27 -7.82
C GLN A 19 -17.53 5.18 -9.04
N ALA A 20 -16.49 4.33 -8.91
CA ALA A 20 -15.67 3.93 -10.04
C ALA A 20 -16.53 3.17 -11.07
N ASP A 21 -16.28 3.43 -12.35
CA ASP A 21 -16.96 2.74 -13.46
C ASP A 21 -15.92 2.26 -14.47
N LEU A 22 -15.76 0.95 -14.58
CA LEU A 22 -14.79 0.34 -15.49
C LEU A 22 -15.13 0.60 -16.97
N LYS A 23 -16.41 0.79 -17.34
CA LYS A 23 -16.79 1.16 -18.70
C LYS A 23 -16.30 2.56 -19.02
N ARG A 24 -16.48 3.50 -18.10
CA ARG A 24 -15.92 4.86 -18.21
C ARG A 24 -14.39 4.83 -18.27
N MET A 25 -13.72 4.05 -17.40
CA MET A 25 -12.26 3.89 -17.43
C MET A 25 -11.78 3.35 -18.78
N ASN A 26 -12.40 2.32 -19.32
CA ASN A 26 -12.04 1.74 -20.61
C ASN A 26 -12.25 2.75 -21.77
N TRP A 27 -13.33 3.53 -21.76
CA TRP A 27 -13.54 4.58 -22.75
C TRP A 27 -12.44 5.65 -22.69
N LEU A 28 -12.06 6.10 -21.51
CA LEU A 28 -10.99 7.07 -21.30
C LEU A 28 -9.64 6.54 -21.77
N LEU A 29 -9.31 5.29 -21.44
CA LEU A 29 -8.08 4.63 -21.87
C LEU A 29 -8.05 4.41 -23.39
N GLU A 30 -9.18 4.12 -24.03
CA GLU A 30 -9.31 4.05 -25.49
C GLU A 30 -8.93 5.39 -26.13
N LYS A 31 -9.48 6.50 -25.63
CA LYS A 31 -9.18 7.87 -26.09
C LYS A 31 -7.71 8.26 -25.88
N LEU A 32 -7.05 7.69 -24.86
CA LEU A 32 -5.62 7.88 -24.60
C LEU A 32 -4.70 6.94 -25.40
N GLY A 33 -5.25 6.09 -26.30
CA GLY A 33 -4.49 5.14 -27.12
C GLY A 33 -4.09 3.87 -26.37
N LYS A 34 -4.87 3.44 -25.36
CA LYS A 34 -4.70 2.20 -24.58
C LYS A 34 -3.33 2.10 -23.87
N PRO A 35 -2.91 3.13 -23.13
CA PRO A 35 -1.58 3.15 -22.50
C PRO A 35 -1.34 1.95 -21.56
N GLN A 36 -2.40 1.38 -20.95
CA GLN A 36 -2.33 0.23 -20.05
C GLN A 36 -1.90 -1.08 -20.73
N THR A 37 -1.82 -1.12 -22.06
CA THR A 37 -1.43 -2.31 -22.83
C THR A 37 0.01 -2.26 -23.33
N THR A 38 0.74 -1.15 -23.09
CA THR A 38 2.06 -0.91 -23.69
C THR A 38 3.22 -1.42 -22.85
N PHE A 39 2.97 -1.79 -21.61
CA PHE A 39 3.97 -2.35 -20.70
C PHE A 39 3.38 -3.48 -19.85
N PRO A 40 4.17 -4.49 -19.48
CA PRO A 40 3.73 -5.54 -18.57
C PRO A 40 3.57 -5.03 -17.15
N ALA A 41 2.59 -5.58 -16.39
CA ALA A 41 2.37 -5.15 -15.02
C ALA A 41 1.98 -6.30 -14.08
N ILE A 42 2.30 -6.13 -12.78
CA ILE A 42 1.88 -6.96 -11.65
C ILE A 42 0.73 -6.25 -10.95
N HIS A 43 -0.33 -6.96 -10.59
CA HIS A 43 -1.45 -6.39 -9.84
C HIS A 43 -1.41 -6.84 -8.38
N ILE A 44 -1.36 -5.89 -7.45
CA ILE A 44 -1.34 -6.17 -6.01
C ILE A 44 -2.71 -5.83 -5.42
N VAL A 45 -3.41 -6.84 -4.94
CA VAL A 45 -4.68 -6.71 -4.21
C VAL A 45 -4.50 -7.15 -2.76
N GLY A 46 -5.48 -6.93 -1.90
CA GLY A 46 -5.39 -7.38 -0.49
C GLY A 46 -5.85 -6.30 0.48
N THR A 47 -5.90 -6.63 1.76
CA THR A 47 -6.26 -5.67 2.82
C THR A 47 -5.00 -4.98 3.35
N ASN A 48 -4.12 -5.71 4.03
CA ASN A 48 -2.86 -5.22 4.55
C ASN A 48 -1.69 -5.78 3.75
N GLY A 49 -0.52 -5.10 3.77
CA GLY A 49 0.71 -5.58 3.14
C GLY A 49 0.89 -5.18 1.67
N LYS A 50 -0.11 -4.63 0.98
CA LYS A 50 -0.01 -4.25 -0.44
C LYS A 50 1.19 -3.35 -0.74
N GLY A 51 1.25 -2.15 -0.13
CA GLY A 51 2.33 -1.20 -0.35
C GLY A 51 3.72 -1.75 0.00
N SER A 52 3.84 -2.55 1.08
CA SER A 52 5.11 -3.22 1.41
C SER A 52 5.53 -4.23 0.34
N THR A 53 4.59 -5.04 -0.17
CA THR A 53 4.85 -6.00 -1.26
C THR A 53 5.22 -5.27 -2.56
N CYS A 54 4.52 -4.16 -2.88
CA CYS A 54 4.90 -3.28 -4.00
C CYS A 54 6.34 -2.78 -3.86
N SER A 55 6.71 -2.30 -2.67
CA SER A 55 8.05 -1.79 -2.41
C SER A 55 9.11 -2.87 -2.55
N TYR A 56 8.90 -4.07 -2.00
CA TYR A 56 9.83 -5.19 -2.17
C TYR A 56 10.01 -5.57 -3.65
N LEU A 57 8.93 -5.72 -4.40
CA LEU A 57 8.98 -6.02 -5.83
C LEU A 57 9.69 -4.94 -6.62
N GLN A 58 9.38 -3.67 -6.36
CA GLN A 58 10.02 -2.54 -7.02
C GLN A 58 11.53 -2.56 -6.82
N HIS A 59 12.00 -2.76 -5.57
CA HIS A 59 13.44 -2.79 -5.27
C HIS A 59 14.14 -4.02 -5.91
N ILE A 60 13.49 -5.18 -5.94
CA ILE A 60 14.02 -6.38 -6.60
C ILE A 60 14.18 -6.14 -8.11
N LEU A 61 13.14 -5.62 -8.77
CA LEU A 61 13.14 -5.39 -10.21
C LEU A 61 14.16 -4.31 -10.59
N THR A 62 14.22 -3.20 -9.85
CA THR A 62 15.23 -2.14 -10.05
C THR A 62 16.65 -2.66 -9.80
N ALA A 63 16.87 -3.48 -8.76
CA ALA A 63 18.17 -4.13 -8.52
C ALA A 63 18.55 -5.13 -9.63
N SER A 64 17.57 -5.61 -10.36
CA SER A 64 17.75 -6.48 -11.54
C SER A 64 17.98 -5.69 -12.84
N GLY A 65 18.03 -4.35 -12.76
CA GLY A 65 18.32 -3.47 -13.89
C GLY A 65 17.10 -3.09 -14.75
N TYR A 66 15.88 -3.42 -14.29
CA TYR A 66 14.66 -3.03 -15.01
C TYR A 66 14.14 -1.68 -14.51
N LYS A 67 13.75 -0.82 -15.44
CA LYS A 67 13.07 0.43 -15.16
C LYS A 67 11.65 0.15 -14.69
N THR A 68 11.42 0.30 -13.39
CA THR A 68 10.24 -0.22 -12.71
C THR A 68 9.30 0.89 -12.30
N GLY A 69 8.09 0.92 -12.89
CA GLY A 69 6.99 1.76 -12.44
C GLY A 69 6.34 1.19 -11.17
N SER A 70 5.89 2.05 -10.27
CA SER A 70 5.06 1.67 -9.13
C SER A 70 3.91 2.64 -8.92
N PHE A 71 2.72 2.09 -8.67
CA PHE A 71 1.51 2.82 -8.34
C PHE A 71 0.98 2.36 -7.00
N THR A 72 0.89 3.27 -6.02
CA THR A 72 0.53 2.94 -4.63
C THR A 72 -0.47 3.93 -4.04
N SER A 73 -1.24 3.48 -3.05
CA SER A 73 -2.22 4.29 -2.34
C SER A 73 -2.44 3.84 -0.89
N PRO A 74 -2.72 4.78 0.04
CA PRO A 74 -2.58 6.23 -0.11
C PRO A 74 -1.12 6.69 -0.10
N TYR A 75 -0.85 7.95 -0.42
CA TYR A 75 0.47 8.56 -0.22
C TYR A 75 0.70 8.94 1.25
N ILE A 76 1.97 9.03 1.66
CA ILE A 76 2.36 9.35 3.04
C ILE A 76 2.77 10.81 3.17
N THR A 77 3.66 11.31 2.32
CA THR A 77 4.22 12.66 2.44
C THR A 77 3.59 13.61 1.42
N ARG A 78 3.53 13.21 0.15
CA ARG A 78 3.02 14.06 -0.92
C ARG A 78 2.36 13.24 -2.03
N PHE A 79 1.44 13.86 -2.73
CA PHE A 79 0.62 13.25 -3.78
C PHE A 79 1.45 12.48 -4.82
N ASN A 80 2.60 13.05 -5.21
CA ASN A 80 3.46 12.50 -6.26
C ASN A 80 3.97 11.08 -5.97
N GLU A 81 4.07 10.68 -4.69
CA GLU A 81 4.48 9.33 -4.28
C GLU A 81 3.61 8.21 -4.87
N ARG A 82 2.36 8.54 -5.24
CA ARG A 82 1.44 7.56 -5.85
C ARG A 82 1.97 6.97 -7.15
N ILE A 83 2.77 7.73 -7.90
CA ILE A 83 3.32 7.36 -9.20
C ILE A 83 4.83 7.52 -9.12
N ALA A 84 5.56 6.42 -9.15
CA ALA A 84 7.02 6.47 -9.03
C ALA A 84 7.68 5.55 -10.07
N ILE A 85 8.93 5.87 -10.43
CA ILE A 85 9.80 5.03 -11.25
C ILE A 85 11.10 4.82 -10.46
N ASP A 86 11.51 3.57 -10.30
CA ASP A 86 12.70 3.18 -9.54
C ASP A 86 12.74 3.77 -8.13
N GLY A 87 11.56 3.82 -7.47
CA GLY A 87 11.38 4.39 -6.14
C GLY A 87 11.41 5.92 -6.08
N LYS A 88 11.57 6.62 -7.21
CA LYS A 88 11.53 8.08 -7.29
C LYS A 88 10.15 8.54 -7.76
N GLU A 89 9.50 9.37 -6.95
CA GLU A 89 8.20 9.94 -7.27
C GLU A 89 8.19 10.77 -8.55
N ILE A 90 7.07 10.81 -9.25
CA ILE A 90 6.88 11.64 -10.43
C ILE A 90 7.20 13.11 -10.11
N SER A 91 7.98 13.77 -10.97
CA SER A 91 8.31 15.19 -10.82
C SER A 91 7.06 16.07 -11.01
N ASP A 92 7.04 17.26 -10.38
CA ASP A 92 5.94 18.21 -10.60
C ASP A 92 5.86 18.63 -12.10
N GLN A 93 7.00 18.66 -12.80
CA GLN A 93 7.05 18.94 -14.24
C GLN A 93 6.38 17.82 -15.05
N ASP A 94 6.71 16.55 -14.78
CA ASP A 94 6.14 15.43 -15.53
C ASP A 94 4.68 15.19 -15.16
N LEU A 95 4.30 15.46 -13.91
CA LEU A 95 2.90 15.47 -13.51
C LEU A 95 2.09 16.47 -14.32
N ASN A 96 2.61 17.69 -14.53
CA ASN A 96 1.96 18.68 -15.39
C ASN A 96 1.91 18.26 -16.86
N LYS A 97 2.96 17.60 -17.39
CA LYS A 97 2.97 17.08 -18.77
C LYS A 97 1.87 16.01 -18.95
N VAL A 98 1.81 15.03 -18.06
CA VAL A 98 0.80 13.97 -18.18
C VAL A 98 -0.61 14.51 -18.00
N ILE A 99 -0.81 15.49 -17.12
CA ILE A 99 -2.10 16.19 -16.98
C ILE A 99 -2.50 16.89 -18.28
N SER A 100 -1.57 17.54 -18.98
CA SER A 100 -1.90 18.22 -20.23
C SER A 100 -2.43 17.26 -21.32
N LEU A 101 -2.04 15.99 -21.29
CA LEU A 101 -2.57 14.95 -22.17
C LEU A 101 -3.92 14.41 -21.71
N VAL A 102 -4.08 14.20 -20.41
CA VAL A 102 -5.26 13.52 -19.84
C VAL A 102 -6.43 14.49 -19.65
N LYS A 103 -6.17 15.74 -19.30
CA LYS A 103 -7.19 16.74 -18.95
C LYS A 103 -8.25 16.94 -20.04
N PRO A 104 -7.93 17.17 -21.33
CA PRO A 104 -8.94 17.37 -22.37
C PRO A 104 -9.90 16.19 -22.48
N ILE A 105 -9.37 14.95 -22.35
CA ILE A 105 -10.13 13.72 -22.47
C ILE A 105 -11.06 13.52 -21.26
N VAL A 106 -10.56 13.79 -20.06
CA VAL A 106 -11.35 13.71 -18.82
C VAL A 106 -12.49 14.74 -18.80
N GLU A 107 -12.24 15.94 -19.31
CA GLU A 107 -13.23 17.01 -19.38
C GLU A 107 -14.29 16.73 -20.46
N SER A 108 -13.97 15.98 -21.51
CA SER A 108 -14.93 15.62 -22.57
C SER A 108 -15.91 14.50 -22.17
N VAL A 109 -15.64 13.73 -21.12
CA VAL A 109 -16.46 12.57 -20.68
C VAL A 109 -17.96 12.90 -20.63
N THR A 110 -18.33 13.96 -19.94
CA THR A 110 -19.74 14.34 -19.76
C THR A 110 -20.36 15.01 -20.98
N VAL A 111 -19.56 15.39 -21.97
CA VAL A 111 -19.99 16.00 -23.23
C VAL A 111 -20.17 14.92 -24.31
N GLU A 112 -19.22 13.98 -24.39
CA GLU A 112 -19.21 12.94 -25.43
C GLU A 112 -19.94 11.65 -25.03
N THR A 113 -20.28 11.48 -23.75
CA THR A 113 -20.88 10.24 -23.22
C THR A 113 -21.99 10.54 -22.20
N GLN A 114 -22.71 9.47 -21.80
CA GLN A 114 -23.67 9.52 -20.70
C GLN A 114 -23.03 9.23 -19.34
N TYR A 115 -21.70 9.08 -19.26
CA TYR A 115 -21.02 8.81 -18.02
C TYR A 115 -20.97 10.06 -17.13
N GLU A 116 -21.00 9.84 -15.82
CA GLU A 116 -20.72 10.89 -14.84
C GLU A 116 -19.23 11.32 -14.89
N LYS A 117 -18.93 12.45 -14.26
CA LYS A 117 -17.54 12.89 -14.07
C LYS A 117 -16.72 11.81 -13.38
N VAL A 118 -15.46 11.67 -13.76
CA VAL A 118 -14.52 10.71 -13.15
C VAL A 118 -14.35 10.94 -11.65
N THR A 119 -13.97 9.89 -10.94
CA THR A 119 -13.51 10.00 -9.55
C THR A 119 -12.03 10.41 -9.51
N GLU A 120 -11.55 10.94 -8.37
CA GLU A 120 -10.13 11.24 -8.21
C GLU A 120 -9.25 10.00 -8.44
N PHE A 121 -9.66 8.82 -7.98
CA PHE A 121 -8.87 7.61 -8.13
C PHE A 121 -8.80 7.14 -9.60
N GLU A 122 -9.89 7.25 -10.35
CA GLU A 122 -9.87 7.02 -11.82
C GLU A 122 -8.91 7.98 -12.51
N LEU A 123 -8.98 9.28 -12.19
CA LEU A 123 -8.06 10.27 -12.75
C LEU A 123 -6.60 9.91 -12.48
N VAL A 124 -6.26 9.60 -11.22
CA VAL A 124 -4.87 9.26 -10.87
C VAL A 124 -4.42 7.98 -11.55
N THR A 125 -5.31 7.01 -11.73
CA THR A 125 -5.04 5.77 -12.47
C THR A 125 -4.75 6.06 -13.96
N LEU A 126 -5.50 6.97 -14.60
CA LEU A 126 -5.23 7.42 -15.96
C LEU A 126 -3.87 8.14 -16.08
N LEU A 127 -3.57 9.03 -15.13
CA LEU A 127 -2.29 9.72 -15.08
C LEU A 127 -1.13 8.72 -14.99
N MET A 128 -1.25 7.69 -14.14
CA MET A 128 -0.24 6.63 -13.98
C MET A 128 -0.02 5.86 -15.30
N PHE A 129 -1.07 5.34 -15.92
CA PHE A 129 -0.93 4.58 -17.16
C PHE A 129 -0.33 5.43 -18.29
N THR A 130 -0.79 6.68 -18.43
CA THR A 130 -0.27 7.60 -19.45
C THR A 130 1.19 7.98 -19.17
N TYR A 131 1.56 8.19 -17.91
CA TYR A 131 2.95 8.48 -17.53
C TYR A 131 3.89 7.34 -17.88
N PHE A 132 3.56 6.11 -17.46
CA PHE A 132 4.38 4.92 -17.70
C PHE A 132 4.44 4.49 -19.17
N ALA A 133 3.46 4.89 -19.99
CA ALA A 133 3.43 4.54 -21.40
C ALA A 133 4.08 5.61 -22.30
N GLN A 134 3.79 6.90 -22.06
CA GLN A 134 4.02 7.95 -23.05
C GLN A 134 5.05 9.00 -22.61
N ILE A 135 5.16 9.28 -21.31
CA ILE A 135 6.06 10.33 -20.81
C ILE A 135 7.40 9.73 -20.38
N ASN A 136 7.35 8.64 -19.62
CA ASN A 136 8.55 7.99 -19.09
C ASN A 136 8.39 6.47 -19.12
N PRO A 137 8.49 5.85 -20.32
CA PRO A 137 8.22 4.43 -20.51
C PRO A 137 8.99 3.52 -19.56
N VAL A 138 8.31 2.51 -19.03
CA VAL A 138 8.84 1.56 -18.06
C VAL A 138 8.95 0.14 -18.66
N ASP A 139 9.87 -0.68 -18.18
CA ASP A 139 10.00 -2.08 -18.58
C ASP A 139 8.91 -2.95 -17.93
N ILE A 140 8.51 -2.62 -16.71
CA ILE A 140 7.47 -3.31 -15.95
C ILE A 140 6.87 -2.35 -14.91
N ALA A 141 5.60 -2.52 -14.58
CA ALA A 141 4.94 -1.78 -13.50
C ALA A 141 4.40 -2.70 -12.40
N ILE A 142 4.32 -2.18 -11.17
CA ILE A 142 3.66 -2.79 -10.03
C ILE A 142 2.50 -1.88 -9.63
N ILE A 143 1.28 -2.38 -9.75
CA ILE A 143 0.07 -1.59 -9.60
C ILE A 143 -0.72 -2.09 -8.38
N GLU A 144 -0.82 -1.25 -7.36
CA GLU A 144 -1.64 -1.51 -6.18
C GLU A 144 -3.08 -1.10 -6.44
N ALA A 145 -4.03 -2.03 -6.22
CA ALA A 145 -5.46 -1.71 -6.24
C ALA A 145 -5.83 -0.79 -5.05
N GLY A 146 -6.70 0.18 -5.31
CA GLY A 146 -7.14 1.12 -4.28
C GLY A 146 -8.03 0.46 -3.24
N ILE A 147 -9.23 0.00 -3.66
CA ILE A 147 -10.21 -0.67 -2.79
C ILE A 147 -10.83 -1.85 -3.54
N GLY A 148 -10.73 -3.04 -2.94
CA GLY A 148 -11.30 -4.24 -3.55
C GLY A 148 -10.41 -4.80 -4.66
N GLY A 149 -10.94 -4.90 -5.86
CA GLY A 149 -10.29 -5.43 -7.06
C GLY A 149 -11.25 -5.46 -8.24
N LEU A 150 -12.30 -6.27 -8.18
CA LEU A 150 -13.27 -6.48 -9.29
C LEU A 150 -13.79 -5.18 -9.92
N LYS A 151 -14.09 -4.17 -9.10
CA LYS A 151 -14.60 -2.85 -9.54
C LYS A 151 -13.57 -1.73 -9.33
N ASP A 152 -12.32 -2.08 -9.02
CA ASP A 152 -11.28 -1.08 -8.83
C ASP A 152 -10.87 -0.45 -10.16
N SER A 153 -10.59 0.84 -10.17
CA SER A 153 -10.21 1.56 -11.40
C SER A 153 -8.93 1.02 -12.04
N THR A 154 -8.11 0.30 -11.27
CA THR A 154 -6.90 -0.36 -11.79
C THR A 154 -7.20 -1.67 -12.53
N ASN A 155 -8.42 -2.23 -12.45
CA ASN A 155 -8.79 -3.49 -13.09
C ASN A 155 -9.11 -3.33 -14.59
N VAL A 156 -8.14 -2.83 -15.36
CA VAL A 156 -8.28 -2.48 -16.79
C VAL A 156 -7.10 -2.96 -17.65
N PHE A 157 -6.25 -3.81 -17.10
CA PHE A 157 -5.10 -4.42 -17.79
C PHE A 157 -4.97 -5.89 -17.43
N LYS A 158 -4.36 -6.68 -18.29
CA LYS A 158 -4.03 -8.09 -18.01
C LYS A 158 -2.71 -8.16 -17.26
N ALA A 159 -2.75 -8.66 -16.03
CA ALA A 159 -1.56 -8.77 -15.19
C ALA A 159 -0.66 -9.95 -15.59
N LEU A 160 0.68 -9.82 -15.42
CA LEU A 160 1.62 -10.94 -15.49
C LEU A 160 1.50 -11.86 -14.28
N ALA A 161 1.14 -11.31 -13.14
CA ALA A 161 0.88 -12.02 -11.89
C ALA A 161 -0.03 -11.17 -11.01
N VAL A 162 -0.87 -11.81 -10.20
CA VAL A 162 -1.66 -11.16 -9.15
C VAL A 162 -1.13 -11.60 -7.80
N VAL A 163 -0.94 -10.65 -6.88
CA VAL A 163 -0.43 -10.93 -5.54
C VAL A 163 -1.41 -10.44 -4.49
N CYS A 164 -1.74 -11.29 -3.51
CA CYS A 164 -2.64 -10.95 -2.39
C CYS A 164 -1.98 -11.24 -1.04
N PRO A 165 -1.39 -10.24 -0.36
CA PRO A 165 -0.71 -10.46 0.91
C PRO A 165 -1.62 -10.92 2.04
N SER A 166 -2.80 -10.30 2.20
CA SER A 166 -3.75 -10.66 3.26
C SER A 166 -5.19 -10.28 2.93
N ILE A 167 -6.13 -10.96 3.60
CA ILE A 167 -7.55 -10.59 3.64
C ILE A 167 -7.94 -10.41 5.11
N SER A 168 -8.45 -9.25 5.44
CA SER A 168 -9.03 -8.91 6.74
C SER A 168 -10.19 -7.93 6.59
N PHE A 169 -10.92 -7.69 7.67
CA PHE A 169 -12.04 -6.75 7.66
C PHE A 169 -11.54 -5.31 7.48
N ASP A 170 -11.88 -4.72 6.36
CA ASP A 170 -11.74 -3.30 6.06
C ASP A 170 -12.71 -2.94 4.93
N HIS A 171 -13.14 -1.67 4.85
CA HIS A 171 -14.06 -1.17 3.83
C HIS A 171 -15.33 -2.03 3.66
N GLN A 172 -15.89 -2.54 4.77
CA GLN A 172 -17.03 -3.46 4.76
C GLN A 172 -18.26 -2.87 4.05
N GLU A 173 -18.44 -1.56 4.13
CA GLU A 173 -19.49 -0.81 3.44
C GLU A 173 -19.45 -0.96 1.90
N LYS A 174 -18.28 -1.31 1.35
CA LYS A 174 -18.06 -1.48 -0.10
C LYS A 174 -17.81 -2.93 -0.50
N LEU A 175 -17.13 -3.69 0.35
CA LEU A 175 -16.61 -5.01 0.00
C LEU A 175 -17.44 -6.16 0.57
N GLY A 176 -18.35 -5.87 1.52
CA GLY A 176 -19.20 -6.85 2.18
C GLY A 176 -18.77 -7.17 3.61
N ASN A 177 -19.64 -7.90 4.31
CA ASN A 177 -19.56 -8.11 5.77
C ASN A 177 -18.92 -9.45 6.17
N SER A 178 -18.34 -10.18 5.22
CA SER A 178 -17.59 -11.41 5.48
C SER A 178 -16.26 -11.43 4.76
N LEU A 179 -15.28 -12.16 5.31
CA LEU A 179 -13.97 -12.32 4.65
C LEU A 179 -14.08 -12.96 3.27
N ALA A 180 -15.06 -13.86 3.07
CA ALA A 180 -15.32 -14.48 1.77
C ALA A 180 -15.80 -13.45 0.74
N GLN A 181 -16.73 -12.53 1.12
CA GLN A 181 -17.17 -11.46 0.24
C GLN A 181 -16.01 -10.50 -0.12
N ILE A 182 -15.22 -10.12 0.87
CA ILE A 182 -14.03 -9.27 0.65
C ILE A 182 -13.04 -9.98 -0.29
N ALA A 183 -12.81 -11.28 -0.08
CA ALA A 183 -11.95 -12.09 -0.94
C ALA A 183 -12.46 -12.14 -2.39
N GLN A 184 -13.78 -12.34 -2.59
CA GLN A 184 -14.40 -12.36 -3.91
C GLN A 184 -14.20 -11.05 -4.68
N GLN A 185 -14.34 -9.90 -3.99
CA GLN A 185 -14.08 -8.59 -4.59
C GLN A 185 -12.61 -8.43 -5.01
N LYS A 186 -11.67 -8.96 -4.21
CA LYS A 186 -10.24 -8.80 -4.48
C LYS A 186 -9.74 -9.76 -5.57
N VAL A 187 -10.18 -11.02 -5.54
CA VAL A 187 -9.76 -12.01 -6.55
C VAL A 187 -10.40 -11.78 -7.92
N GLY A 188 -11.40 -10.90 -8.00
CA GLY A 188 -12.06 -10.52 -9.24
C GLY A 188 -11.19 -9.76 -10.26
N VAL A 189 -9.91 -9.52 -9.95
CA VAL A 189 -8.90 -8.98 -10.90
C VAL A 189 -8.18 -10.08 -11.68
N LEU A 190 -8.43 -11.35 -11.38
CA LEU A 190 -7.79 -12.46 -12.08
C LEU A 190 -8.37 -12.63 -13.48
N ASP A 191 -7.47 -12.69 -14.45
CA ASP A 191 -7.73 -13.16 -15.79
C ASP A 191 -7.31 -14.62 -15.98
N GLU A 192 -7.71 -15.25 -17.09
CA GLU A 192 -7.36 -16.64 -17.41
C GLU A 192 -5.86 -16.86 -17.42
N LYS A 193 -5.44 -17.95 -16.76
CA LYS A 193 -4.06 -18.46 -16.69
C LYS A 193 -3.03 -17.51 -16.05
N VAL A 194 -3.48 -16.44 -15.37
CA VAL A 194 -2.60 -15.53 -14.64
C VAL A 194 -2.16 -16.18 -13.33
N PRO A 195 -0.85 -16.25 -13.03
CA PRO A 195 -0.34 -16.74 -11.75
C PRO A 195 -0.88 -15.92 -10.57
N PHE A 196 -1.39 -16.61 -9.54
CA PHE A 196 -1.91 -16.01 -8.33
C PHE A 196 -1.07 -16.41 -7.11
N ILE A 197 -0.41 -15.43 -6.49
CA ILE A 197 0.45 -15.61 -5.33
C ILE A 197 -0.25 -15.01 -4.11
N PHE A 198 -0.42 -15.78 -3.04
CA PHE A 198 -1.12 -15.27 -1.87
C PHE A 198 -0.52 -15.72 -0.54
N GLY A 199 -0.70 -14.87 0.47
CA GLY A 199 -0.26 -15.10 1.83
C GLY A 199 -1.13 -16.13 2.57
N GLN A 200 -0.85 -16.30 3.86
CA GLN A 200 -1.64 -17.18 4.71
C GLN A 200 -3.06 -16.62 4.89
N MET A 201 -4.07 -17.45 4.61
CA MET A 201 -5.49 -17.09 4.62
C MET A 201 -6.32 -18.05 5.46
N THR A 202 -7.50 -17.61 5.91
CA THR A 202 -8.51 -18.48 6.53
C THR A 202 -9.07 -19.48 5.52
N SER A 203 -9.61 -20.62 5.98
CA SER A 203 -10.21 -21.64 5.10
C SER A 203 -11.32 -21.07 4.22
N ALA A 204 -12.16 -20.18 4.74
CA ALA A 204 -13.23 -19.53 3.98
C ALA A 204 -12.70 -18.66 2.83
N VAL A 205 -11.60 -17.94 3.04
CA VAL A 205 -10.94 -17.16 1.99
C VAL A 205 -10.29 -18.05 0.94
N LYS A 206 -9.60 -19.13 1.39
CA LYS A 206 -8.95 -20.09 0.49
C LYS A 206 -9.97 -20.76 -0.44
N GLN A 207 -11.15 -21.14 0.06
CA GLN A 207 -12.22 -21.70 -0.76
C GLN A 207 -12.60 -20.75 -1.91
N VAL A 208 -12.74 -19.46 -1.64
CA VAL A 208 -13.04 -18.46 -2.66
C VAL A 208 -11.90 -18.38 -3.68
N PHE A 209 -10.65 -18.33 -3.23
CA PHE A 209 -9.48 -18.21 -4.08
C PHE A 209 -9.33 -19.44 -4.99
N TYR A 210 -9.37 -20.64 -4.44
CA TYR A 210 -9.25 -21.87 -5.23
C TYR A 210 -10.41 -22.07 -6.21
N LYS A 211 -11.64 -21.71 -5.82
CA LYS A 211 -12.78 -21.76 -6.75
C LYS A 211 -12.56 -20.84 -7.95
N GLN A 212 -12.12 -19.60 -7.73
CA GLN A 212 -11.89 -18.64 -8.79
C GLN A 212 -10.70 -19.04 -9.69
N THR A 213 -9.60 -19.47 -9.09
CA THR A 213 -8.41 -19.88 -9.84
C THR A 213 -8.63 -21.14 -10.65
N GLN A 214 -9.39 -22.10 -10.13
CA GLN A 214 -9.79 -23.31 -10.87
C GLN A 214 -10.67 -22.95 -12.08
N LEU A 215 -11.63 -22.02 -11.90
CA LEU A 215 -12.51 -21.56 -13.00
C LEU A 215 -11.69 -20.93 -14.13
N LEU A 216 -10.65 -20.15 -13.80
CA LEU A 216 -9.83 -19.41 -14.75
C LEU A 216 -8.56 -20.15 -15.18
N GLY A 217 -8.30 -21.37 -14.69
CA GLY A 217 -7.08 -22.13 -14.96
C GLY A 217 -5.80 -21.42 -14.47
N CYS A 218 -5.88 -20.64 -13.40
CA CYS A 218 -4.77 -19.87 -12.87
C CYS A 218 -3.83 -20.75 -12.03
N PRO A 219 -2.52 -20.76 -12.29
CA PRO A 219 -1.54 -21.36 -11.36
C PRO A 219 -1.57 -20.63 -10.01
N THR A 220 -1.58 -21.37 -8.91
CA THR A 220 -1.63 -20.82 -7.54
C THR A 220 -0.34 -21.10 -6.79
N PHE A 221 0.08 -20.12 -5.98
CA PHE A 221 1.23 -20.24 -5.09
C PHE A 221 0.84 -19.70 -3.71
N GLU A 222 0.56 -20.63 -2.79
CA GLU A 222 0.15 -20.31 -1.42
C GLU A 222 1.33 -20.32 -0.47
N CYS A 223 1.50 -19.27 0.30
CA CYS A 223 2.50 -19.23 1.37
C CYS A 223 2.20 -20.26 2.46
N ASN A 224 3.24 -20.95 2.93
CA ASN A 224 3.21 -22.09 3.86
C ASN A 224 2.56 -23.38 3.32
N LYS A 225 2.34 -23.45 2.01
CA LYS A 225 1.96 -24.67 1.30
C LYS A 225 2.90 -24.95 0.14
N ASP A 226 2.99 -24.02 -0.82
CA ASP A 226 3.79 -24.18 -2.03
C ASP A 226 5.19 -23.60 -1.85
N PHE A 227 5.32 -22.53 -1.09
CA PHE A 227 6.58 -21.92 -0.65
C PHE A 227 6.47 -21.48 0.81
N SER A 228 7.61 -21.33 1.47
CA SER A 228 7.63 -20.96 2.89
C SER A 228 8.83 -20.09 3.24
N PHE A 229 8.79 -19.53 4.43
CA PHE A 229 9.97 -18.91 5.05
C PHE A 229 10.16 -19.42 6.47
N LYS A 230 11.42 -19.53 6.89
CA LYS A 230 11.80 -19.90 8.25
C LYS A 230 12.60 -18.79 8.89
N GLU A 231 12.31 -18.50 10.15
CA GLU A 231 13.10 -17.56 10.93
C GLU A 231 14.49 -18.10 11.20
N ASN A 232 15.47 -17.21 11.11
CA ASN A 232 16.87 -17.48 11.38
C ASN A 232 17.45 -16.27 12.14
N GLY A 233 17.15 -16.17 13.43
CA GLY A 233 17.46 -15.00 14.24
C GLY A 233 16.77 -13.72 13.69
N LYS A 234 17.57 -12.67 13.44
CA LYS A 234 17.08 -11.43 12.81
C LYS A 234 16.85 -11.56 11.30
N ALA A 235 17.35 -12.65 10.69
CA ALA A 235 17.18 -12.99 9.27
C ALA A 235 16.01 -13.96 9.07
N PHE A 236 15.75 -14.32 7.83
CA PHE A 236 14.90 -15.45 7.48
C PHE A 236 15.43 -16.16 6.22
N ASP A 237 15.03 -17.40 6.05
CA ASP A 237 15.33 -18.21 4.88
C ASP A 237 14.05 -18.39 4.07
N PHE A 238 14.11 -18.19 2.75
CA PHE A 238 13.00 -18.46 1.82
C PHE A 238 13.22 -19.79 1.13
N ILE A 239 12.17 -20.60 1.04
CA ILE A 239 12.20 -21.97 0.50
C ILE A 239 11.08 -22.14 -0.52
N TYR A 240 11.41 -22.57 -1.72
CA TYR A 240 10.47 -22.98 -2.76
C TYR A 240 11.05 -24.15 -3.54
N GLN A 241 10.46 -25.36 -3.40
CA GLN A 241 11.03 -26.60 -3.93
C GLN A 241 12.51 -26.75 -3.53
N ASP A 242 13.42 -26.96 -4.47
CA ASP A 242 14.87 -27.04 -4.25
C ASP A 242 15.56 -25.66 -4.21
N PHE A 243 14.81 -24.58 -4.38
CA PHE A 243 15.35 -23.22 -4.37
C PHE A 243 15.35 -22.65 -2.95
N LEU A 244 16.54 -22.22 -2.50
CA LEU A 244 16.78 -21.64 -1.17
C LEU A 244 17.48 -20.29 -1.30
N ILE A 245 16.95 -19.27 -0.62
CA ILE A 245 17.70 -18.05 -0.31
C ILE A 245 17.80 -17.96 1.22
N SER A 246 18.97 -18.22 1.76
CA SER A 246 19.22 -18.19 3.22
C SER A 246 19.63 -16.82 3.71
N ALA A 247 19.47 -16.56 5.02
CA ALA A 247 19.94 -15.37 5.73
C ALA A 247 19.55 -14.04 5.08
N ILE A 248 18.26 -13.86 4.77
CA ILE A 248 17.70 -12.63 4.22
C ILE A 248 17.47 -11.66 5.37
N HIS A 249 18.04 -10.45 5.29
CA HIS A 249 17.84 -9.36 6.23
C HIS A 249 16.92 -8.30 5.62
N LEU A 250 15.91 -7.88 6.38
CA LEU A 250 15.02 -6.78 6.03
C LEU A 250 15.28 -5.56 6.91
N LYS A 251 15.10 -4.37 6.35
CA LYS A 251 15.09 -3.12 7.13
C LYS A 251 13.75 -2.87 7.80
N MET A 252 12.65 -3.30 7.15
CA MET A 252 11.30 -3.17 7.72
C MET A 252 11.08 -4.22 8.80
N LEU A 253 10.54 -3.80 9.95
CA LEU A 253 10.35 -4.63 11.14
C LEU A 253 9.09 -5.49 11.07
N GLY A 254 9.14 -6.66 11.67
CA GLY A 254 8.01 -7.55 11.94
C GLY A 254 7.92 -8.76 11.02
N GLN A 255 7.32 -9.84 11.56
CA GLN A 255 7.13 -11.11 10.85
C GLN A 255 6.28 -10.97 9.61
N HIS A 256 5.25 -10.09 9.66
CA HIS A 256 4.43 -9.80 8.49
C HIS A 256 5.23 -9.21 7.31
N GLN A 257 6.37 -8.56 7.57
CA GLN A 257 7.25 -8.08 6.50
C GLN A 257 8.05 -9.23 5.88
N LYS A 258 8.43 -10.26 6.66
CA LYS A 258 9.03 -11.48 6.12
C LYS A 258 8.05 -12.21 5.19
N ALA A 259 6.76 -12.27 5.57
CA ALA A 259 5.70 -12.82 4.71
C ALA A 259 5.53 -12.00 3.42
N ASN A 260 5.45 -10.64 3.50
CA ASN A 260 5.34 -9.78 2.33
C ASN A 260 6.57 -9.92 1.39
N ALA A 261 7.78 -9.99 1.96
CA ALA A 261 9.01 -10.22 1.22
C ALA A 261 9.00 -11.59 0.52
N SER A 262 8.49 -12.63 1.18
CA SER A 262 8.38 -13.98 0.61
C SER A 262 7.43 -14.03 -0.59
N LEU A 263 6.31 -13.28 -0.55
CA LEU A 263 5.42 -13.10 -1.70
C LEU A 263 6.14 -12.39 -2.85
N ALA A 264 6.92 -11.36 -2.55
CA ALA A 264 7.71 -10.66 -3.56
C ALA A 264 8.79 -11.56 -4.17
N ILE A 265 9.47 -12.39 -3.36
CA ILE A 265 10.45 -13.39 -3.86
C ILE A 265 9.75 -14.38 -4.79
N MET A 266 8.64 -14.99 -4.35
CA MET A 266 7.91 -15.97 -5.17
C MET A 266 7.44 -15.36 -6.48
N THR A 267 6.90 -14.15 -6.45
CA THR A 267 6.52 -13.41 -7.66
C THR A 267 7.73 -13.19 -8.58
N SER A 268 8.87 -12.78 -8.02
CA SER A 268 10.10 -12.55 -8.78
C SER A 268 10.61 -13.83 -9.45
N LEU A 269 10.51 -15.00 -8.80
CA LEU A 269 10.86 -16.29 -9.40
C LEU A 269 9.97 -16.66 -10.59
N ILE A 270 8.66 -16.35 -10.51
CA ILE A 270 7.74 -16.54 -11.63
C ILE A 270 8.13 -15.62 -12.79
N LEU A 271 8.43 -14.35 -12.49
CA LEU A 271 8.81 -13.35 -13.47
C LEU A 271 10.19 -13.62 -14.11
N ALA A 272 11.09 -14.33 -13.45
CA ALA A 272 12.44 -14.65 -13.97
C ALA A 272 12.41 -15.39 -15.31
N LYS A 273 11.28 -16.04 -15.64
CA LYS A 273 11.06 -16.67 -16.97
C LYS A 273 11.00 -15.67 -18.12
N VAL A 274 10.57 -14.43 -17.83
CA VAL A 274 10.41 -13.34 -18.81
C VAL A 274 11.47 -12.25 -18.58
N PHE A 275 11.92 -12.09 -17.35
CA PHE A 275 12.90 -11.10 -16.89
C PHE A 275 14.16 -11.80 -16.38
N PRO A 276 15.05 -12.25 -17.26
CA PRO A 276 16.15 -13.18 -16.92
C PRO A 276 17.23 -12.59 -16.00
N ASN A 277 17.29 -11.27 -15.82
CA ASN A 277 18.23 -10.64 -14.89
C ASN A 277 17.83 -10.83 -13.42
N ILE A 278 16.60 -11.30 -13.15
CA ILE A 278 16.16 -11.62 -11.79
C ILE A 278 16.85 -12.91 -11.34
N ASN A 279 17.63 -12.83 -10.27
CA ASN A 279 18.36 -13.95 -9.68
C ASN A 279 18.51 -13.76 -8.15
N SER A 280 19.03 -14.76 -7.45
CA SER A 280 19.17 -14.74 -5.99
C SER A 280 19.95 -13.52 -5.47
N LYS A 281 20.96 -13.04 -6.21
CA LYS A 281 21.75 -11.85 -5.83
C LYS A 281 20.90 -10.58 -5.92
N THR A 282 20.20 -10.37 -7.04
CA THR A 282 19.38 -9.17 -7.25
C THR A 282 18.16 -9.15 -6.33
N ILE A 283 17.54 -10.33 -6.07
CA ILE A 283 16.47 -10.47 -5.07
C ILE A 283 16.99 -10.05 -3.69
N ARG A 284 18.12 -10.57 -3.23
CA ARG A 284 18.71 -10.22 -1.94
C ARG A 284 19.03 -8.72 -1.85
N THR A 285 19.65 -8.16 -2.87
CA THR A 285 20.00 -6.74 -2.92
C THR A 285 18.77 -5.85 -2.82
N GLY A 286 17.72 -6.18 -3.58
CA GLY A 286 16.44 -5.47 -3.53
C GLY A 286 15.81 -5.51 -2.15
N LEU A 287 15.70 -6.69 -1.54
CA LEU A 287 15.10 -6.85 -0.22
C LEU A 287 15.85 -6.07 0.87
N GLN A 288 17.18 -6.11 0.87
CA GLN A 288 18.01 -5.42 1.84
C GLN A 288 17.96 -3.90 1.72
N SER A 289 17.68 -3.38 0.52
CA SER A 289 17.55 -1.93 0.29
C SER A 289 16.16 -1.39 0.59
N THR A 290 15.14 -2.27 0.65
CA THR A 290 13.73 -1.88 0.75
C THR A 290 13.40 -1.17 2.06
N ILE A 291 12.78 -0.01 1.93
CA ILE A 291 12.15 0.76 2.99
C ILE A 291 10.75 1.20 2.52
N TRP A 292 9.83 1.40 3.45
CA TRP A 292 8.51 1.92 3.13
C TRP A 292 8.04 2.87 4.23
N PRO A 293 7.88 4.17 3.94
CA PRO A 293 7.47 5.14 4.94
C PRO A 293 6.16 4.75 5.64
N GLY A 294 6.08 4.99 6.95
CA GLY A 294 4.90 4.70 7.76
C GLY A 294 4.62 3.21 7.97
N ARG A 295 5.63 2.34 7.81
CA ARG A 295 5.57 0.91 8.18
C ARG A 295 6.62 0.61 9.24
N CYS A 296 6.23 0.76 10.51
CA CYS A 296 7.15 0.71 11.64
C CYS A 296 8.44 1.53 11.38
N GLU A 297 8.25 2.73 10.83
CA GLU A 297 9.34 3.63 10.42
C GLU A 297 9.92 4.33 11.65
N LEU A 298 11.17 4.04 11.98
CA LEU A 298 11.92 4.80 12.99
C LEU A 298 12.42 6.10 12.35
N LEU A 299 11.75 7.22 12.63
CA LEU A 299 12.19 8.56 12.20
C LEU A 299 13.31 9.11 13.05
N GLN A 300 13.35 8.70 14.32
CA GLN A 300 14.38 9.01 15.29
C GLN A 300 14.63 7.73 16.11
N THR A 301 15.68 7.71 16.91
CA THR A 301 16.08 6.53 17.70
C THR A 301 14.98 5.99 18.62
N ASN A 302 14.02 6.84 18.99
CA ASN A 302 12.93 6.54 19.91
C ASN A 302 11.54 6.97 19.42
N LEU A 303 11.38 7.34 18.15
CA LEU A 303 10.07 7.71 17.57
C LEU A 303 9.76 6.83 16.38
N LEU A 304 8.71 6.00 16.52
CA LEU A 304 8.23 5.07 15.52
C LEU A 304 6.88 5.55 14.94
N LEU A 305 6.78 5.58 13.62
CA LEU A 305 5.54 5.83 12.91
C LEU A 305 5.00 4.56 12.25
N ASP A 306 3.74 4.24 12.47
CA ASP A 306 3.07 3.14 11.79
C ASP A 306 1.65 3.49 11.36
N GLY A 307 1.30 3.15 10.14
CA GLY A 307 0.00 3.42 9.53
C GLY A 307 -1.09 2.38 9.84
N ALA A 308 -0.98 1.60 10.92
CA ALA A 308 -2.02 0.66 11.33
C ALA A 308 -3.34 1.41 11.61
N HIS A 309 -4.42 0.96 10.94
CA HIS A 309 -5.72 1.65 10.96
C HIS A 309 -6.91 0.69 10.89
N ASN A 310 -6.67 -0.58 11.13
CA ASN A 310 -7.69 -1.64 11.31
C ASN A 310 -7.19 -2.64 12.35
N ILE A 311 -8.09 -3.50 12.82
CA ILE A 311 -7.83 -4.42 13.94
C ILE A 311 -6.63 -5.33 13.66
N ASP A 312 -6.55 -5.93 12.47
CA ASP A 312 -5.45 -6.84 12.10
C ASP A 312 -4.10 -6.10 12.03
N ALA A 313 -4.08 -4.88 11.47
CA ALA A 313 -2.85 -4.08 11.43
C ALA A 313 -2.37 -3.67 12.82
N ILE A 314 -3.27 -3.32 13.74
CA ILE A 314 -2.92 -3.04 15.15
C ILE A 314 -2.34 -4.30 15.82
N THR A 315 -2.94 -5.48 15.61
CA THR A 315 -2.39 -6.74 16.12
C THR A 315 -0.95 -6.96 15.64
N LYS A 316 -0.66 -6.68 14.36
CA LYS A 316 0.71 -6.80 13.81
C LYS A 316 1.66 -5.77 14.40
N LEU A 317 1.21 -4.53 14.60
CA LEU A 317 2.00 -3.49 15.26
C LEU A 317 2.36 -3.91 16.69
N ILE A 318 1.41 -4.38 17.49
CA ILE A 318 1.63 -4.89 18.85
C ILE A 318 2.70 -5.98 18.85
N GLN A 319 2.62 -6.93 17.92
CA GLN A 319 3.64 -7.97 17.82
C GLN A 319 5.03 -7.40 17.56
N VAL A 320 5.15 -6.42 16.64
CA VAL A 320 6.44 -5.73 16.40
C VAL A 320 6.96 -5.02 17.65
N LEU A 321 6.08 -4.34 18.38
CA LEU A 321 6.47 -3.63 19.60
C LEU A 321 7.02 -4.60 20.66
N LYS A 322 6.35 -5.73 20.85
CA LYS A 322 6.79 -6.77 21.80
C LYS A 322 8.09 -7.46 21.36
N ASP A 323 8.22 -7.82 20.09
CA ASP A 323 9.36 -8.58 19.57
C ASP A 323 10.63 -7.72 19.45
N SER A 324 10.48 -6.44 19.11
CA SER A 324 11.62 -5.57 18.78
C SER A 324 11.97 -4.52 19.84
N PHE A 325 11.04 -4.25 20.78
CA PHE A 325 11.17 -3.17 21.75
C PHE A 325 10.62 -3.55 23.14
N GLY A 326 10.57 -4.84 23.46
CA GLY A 326 10.02 -5.34 24.73
C GLY A 326 10.80 -4.94 25.96
N ASP A 327 12.01 -4.42 25.80
CA ASP A 327 12.87 -3.86 26.84
C ASP A 327 12.60 -2.37 27.14
N LYS A 328 11.75 -1.71 26.33
CA LYS A 328 11.47 -0.27 26.45
C LYS A 328 10.10 0.00 27.05
N THR A 329 9.98 1.12 27.74
CA THR A 329 8.67 1.70 28.07
C THR A 329 8.07 2.29 26.81
N ILE A 330 6.86 1.84 26.41
CA ILE A 330 6.23 2.19 25.15
C ILE A 330 5.06 3.15 25.40
N HIS A 331 5.15 4.35 24.82
CA HIS A 331 4.10 5.37 24.83
C HIS A 331 3.47 5.46 23.44
N ILE A 332 2.15 5.36 23.36
CA ILE A 332 1.41 5.38 22.09
C ILE A 332 0.55 6.63 22.02
N LEU A 333 0.69 7.36 20.91
CA LEU A 333 -0.24 8.41 20.52
C LEU A 333 -1.09 7.93 19.34
N PHE A 334 -2.39 7.78 19.57
CA PHE A 334 -3.33 7.26 18.59
C PHE A 334 -4.25 8.35 18.04
N ALA A 335 -4.43 8.39 16.71
CA ALA A 335 -5.49 9.17 16.08
C ALA A 335 -6.08 8.43 14.88
N GLY A 336 -7.39 8.23 14.88
CA GLY A 336 -8.11 7.44 13.88
C GLY A 336 -9.17 8.21 13.11
N LEU A 337 -9.80 7.54 12.14
CA LEU A 337 -10.89 8.08 11.33
C LEU A 337 -12.25 7.62 11.86
N LYS A 338 -13.28 8.47 11.77
CA LYS A 338 -14.67 8.22 12.23
C LYS A 338 -15.25 6.87 11.77
N ARG A 339 -14.92 6.45 10.56
CA ARG A 339 -15.43 5.21 9.94
C ARG A 339 -14.71 3.92 10.38
N LYS A 340 -13.70 4.03 11.24
CA LYS A 340 -12.91 2.87 11.69
C LYS A 340 -13.39 2.35 13.06
N PRO A 341 -13.16 1.09 13.39
CA PRO A 341 -13.58 0.49 14.67
C PRO A 341 -12.66 0.93 15.82
N ILE A 342 -12.70 2.23 16.16
CA ILE A 342 -11.77 2.90 17.07
C ILE A 342 -11.69 2.19 18.42
N GLU A 343 -12.83 1.94 19.07
CA GLU A 343 -12.86 1.31 20.42
C GLU A 343 -12.14 -0.06 20.43
N LYS A 344 -12.36 -0.87 19.37
CA LYS A 344 -11.72 -2.18 19.26
C LYS A 344 -10.22 -2.07 19.06
N MET A 345 -9.75 -1.06 18.34
CA MET A 345 -8.32 -0.80 18.15
C MET A 345 -7.67 -0.28 19.44
N LEU A 346 -8.32 0.66 20.13
CA LEU A 346 -7.82 1.17 21.40
C LEU A 346 -7.77 0.08 22.48
N ALA A 347 -8.79 -0.79 22.54
CA ALA A 347 -8.81 -1.92 23.48
C ALA A 347 -7.61 -2.87 23.30
N GLN A 348 -7.15 -3.09 22.06
CA GLN A 348 -5.95 -3.90 21.80
C GLN A 348 -4.66 -3.20 22.27
N LEU A 349 -4.61 -1.86 22.19
CA LEU A 349 -3.44 -1.06 22.57
C LEU A 349 -3.40 -0.73 24.07
N ALA A 350 -4.44 -1.07 24.84
CA ALA A 350 -4.61 -0.68 26.25
C ALA A 350 -3.56 -1.27 27.21
N GLU A 351 -2.76 -2.23 26.75
CA GLU A 351 -1.61 -2.76 27.53
C GLU A 351 -0.41 -1.79 27.58
N PHE A 352 -0.39 -0.77 26.72
CA PHE A 352 0.67 0.25 26.66
C PHE A 352 0.19 1.56 27.29
N ASP A 353 1.12 2.49 27.54
CA ASP A 353 0.76 3.86 27.90
C ASP A 353 0.18 4.58 26.68
N LEU A 354 -1.16 4.60 26.61
CA LEU A 354 -1.93 4.99 25.44
C LEU A 354 -2.62 6.33 25.66
N SER A 355 -2.32 7.30 24.80
CA SER A 355 -3.00 8.58 24.71
C SER A 355 -3.69 8.73 23.36
N VAL A 356 -4.75 9.51 23.31
CA VAL A 356 -5.52 9.81 22.08
C VAL A 356 -5.41 11.28 21.70
N THR A 357 -5.46 11.56 20.39
CA THR A 357 -5.47 12.93 19.86
C THR A 357 -6.35 13.03 18.60
N SER A 358 -6.52 14.22 18.09
CA SER A 358 -7.11 14.48 16.78
C SER A 358 -6.13 15.22 15.88
N PHE A 359 -6.45 15.31 14.58
CA PHE A 359 -5.61 15.94 13.58
C PHE A 359 -6.45 16.61 12.47
N ASP A 360 -5.85 17.49 11.72
CA ASP A 360 -6.54 18.28 10.69
C ASP A 360 -6.89 17.44 9.46
N PHE A 361 -8.04 16.77 9.54
CA PHE A 361 -8.61 16.01 8.43
C PHE A 361 -10.13 15.85 8.62
N PHE A 362 -10.91 16.01 7.56
CA PHE A 362 -12.39 16.05 7.63
C PHE A 362 -13.02 14.75 8.16
N GLU A 363 -12.36 13.59 7.97
CA GLU A 363 -12.79 12.29 8.54
C GLU A 363 -12.09 11.94 9.86
N ALA A 364 -11.20 12.78 10.39
CA ALA A 364 -10.58 12.51 11.69
C ALA A 364 -11.66 12.43 12.79
N LEU A 365 -11.50 11.49 13.72
CA LEU A 365 -12.36 11.45 14.89
C LEU A 365 -12.04 12.67 15.78
N PRO A 366 -13.03 13.54 16.10
CA PRO A 366 -12.84 14.65 17.01
C PRO A 366 -12.39 14.15 18.39
N LEU A 367 -11.57 14.94 19.09
CA LEU A 367 -10.97 14.52 20.36
C LEU A 367 -12.02 14.22 21.44
N GLU A 368 -13.11 14.99 21.46
CA GLU A 368 -14.23 14.80 22.36
C GLU A 368 -15.00 13.49 22.17
N ASN A 369 -14.88 12.86 20.99
CA ASN A 369 -15.58 11.61 20.66
C ASN A 369 -14.80 10.35 21.02
N TYR A 370 -13.58 10.48 21.56
CA TYR A 370 -12.86 9.34 22.11
C TYR A 370 -13.38 8.96 23.49
N PRO A 371 -13.32 7.67 23.90
CA PRO A 371 -13.69 7.24 25.25
C PRO A 371 -12.93 8.03 26.34
N LEU A 372 -13.64 8.42 27.42
CA LEU A 372 -13.07 9.22 28.51
C LEU A 372 -11.98 8.50 29.29
N SER A 373 -11.88 7.18 29.17
CA SER A 373 -10.88 6.33 29.83
C SER A 373 -9.45 6.53 29.33
N TYR A 374 -9.28 7.20 28.17
CA TYR A 374 -7.94 7.41 27.60
C TYR A 374 -7.49 8.86 27.78
N PRO A 375 -6.25 9.12 28.23
CA PRO A 375 -5.65 10.44 28.28
C PRO A 375 -5.73 11.16 26.94
N ARG A 376 -6.13 12.43 26.95
CA ARG A 376 -6.31 13.27 25.77
C ARG A 376 -5.14 14.21 25.58
N VAL A 377 -4.63 14.26 24.35
CA VAL A 377 -3.55 15.17 23.94
C VAL A 377 -4.12 16.20 22.97
N ASP A 378 -4.28 17.44 23.43
CA ASP A 378 -4.83 18.54 22.61
C ASP A 378 -3.88 18.94 21.47
N ASN A 379 -2.57 18.88 21.72
CA ASN A 379 -1.55 19.27 20.77
C ASN A 379 -0.50 18.17 20.59
N TRP A 380 -0.69 17.34 19.57
CA TRP A 380 0.24 16.26 19.24
C TRP A 380 1.66 16.74 18.90
N LYS A 381 1.86 17.98 18.42
CA LYS A 381 3.20 18.52 18.12
C LYS A 381 4.01 18.72 19.38
N ASN A 382 3.37 19.20 20.46
CA ASN A 382 4.01 19.34 21.77
C ASN A 382 4.36 17.96 22.36
N TRP A 383 3.44 16.99 22.25
CA TRP A 383 3.68 15.62 22.70
C TRP A 383 4.91 15.01 22.02
N ILE A 384 5.05 15.14 20.70
CA ILE A 384 6.21 14.64 19.94
C ILE A 384 7.50 15.35 20.36
N THR A 385 7.45 16.66 20.63
CA THR A 385 8.64 17.40 21.06
C THR A 385 9.13 16.92 22.44
N GLN A 386 8.23 16.62 23.36
CA GLN A 386 8.55 16.02 24.67
C GLN A 386 9.04 14.57 24.52
N ALA A 387 8.44 13.81 23.62
CA ALA A 387 8.77 12.41 23.35
C ALA A 387 10.26 12.21 23.01
N THR A 388 10.85 13.12 22.26
CA THR A 388 12.24 12.97 21.80
C THR A 388 13.31 13.22 22.87
N ALA A 389 12.91 13.61 24.09
CA ALA A 389 13.84 13.92 25.18
C ALA A 389 14.32 12.70 25.99
N HIS A 390 13.66 11.53 25.88
CA HIS A 390 13.92 10.33 26.66
C HIS A 390 14.37 9.15 25.77
N SER A 391 15.63 8.79 25.83
CA SER A 391 16.22 7.77 24.92
C SER A 391 15.90 6.32 25.31
N ASP A 392 15.51 6.06 26.55
CA ASP A 392 15.14 4.75 27.11
C ASP A 392 13.68 4.36 26.88
N HIS A 393 12.85 5.30 26.42
CA HIS A 393 11.47 5.08 26.05
C HIS A 393 11.30 4.95 24.53
N LEU A 394 10.22 4.30 24.08
CA LEU A 394 9.77 4.31 22.68
C LEU A 394 8.44 5.04 22.56
N TYR A 395 8.39 5.99 21.67
CA TYR A 395 7.19 6.74 21.33
C TYR A 395 6.64 6.28 19.98
N VAL A 396 5.37 5.90 19.94
CA VAL A 396 4.72 5.33 18.77
C VAL A 396 3.55 6.20 18.34
N VAL A 397 3.51 6.61 17.08
CA VAL A 397 2.38 7.34 16.50
C VAL A 397 1.68 6.44 15.51
N THR A 398 0.35 6.24 15.69
CA THR A 398 -0.42 5.29 14.87
C THR A 398 -1.91 5.65 14.76
N GLY A 399 -2.70 4.84 14.06
CA GLY A 399 -4.16 4.91 13.93
C GLY A 399 -4.66 5.41 12.57
N SER A 400 -3.85 6.15 11.81
CA SER A 400 -4.21 6.61 10.47
C SER A 400 -2.98 6.99 9.64
N PHE A 401 -2.99 6.64 8.35
CA PHE A 401 -1.99 7.15 7.40
C PHE A 401 -2.00 8.67 7.29
N TYR A 402 -3.17 9.31 7.35
CA TYR A 402 -3.27 10.76 7.29
C TYR A 402 -2.66 11.43 8.52
N PHE A 403 -2.79 10.82 9.69
CA PHE A 403 -2.18 11.34 10.91
C PHE A 403 -0.65 11.21 10.87
N ILE A 404 -0.13 10.01 10.60
CA ILE A 404 1.34 9.80 10.54
C ILE A 404 1.98 10.63 9.42
N SER A 405 1.25 10.90 8.33
CA SER A 405 1.68 11.82 7.28
C SER A 405 1.92 13.24 7.81
N GLN A 406 0.98 13.78 8.61
CA GLN A 406 1.14 15.10 9.19
C GLN A 406 2.32 15.15 10.18
N VAL A 407 2.46 14.12 11.01
CA VAL A 407 3.58 14.01 11.95
C VAL A 407 4.91 13.95 11.20
N ARG A 408 5.01 13.09 10.19
CA ARG A 408 6.21 12.95 9.36
C ARG A 408 6.59 14.25 8.66
N ASN A 409 5.64 14.92 8.05
CA ASN A 409 5.84 16.21 7.40
C ASN A 409 6.28 17.32 8.37
N HIS A 410 5.73 17.33 9.59
CA HIS A 410 6.13 18.28 10.63
C HIS A 410 7.60 18.10 11.01
N LEU A 411 8.04 16.87 11.20
CA LEU A 411 9.42 16.55 11.59
C LEU A 411 10.43 16.83 10.48
N ILE A 412 10.14 16.43 9.24
CA ILE A 412 11.03 16.68 8.09
C ILE A 412 11.21 18.19 7.82
N LYS A 413 10.15 18.99 7.97
CA LYS A 413 10.25 20.45 7.83
C LYS A 413 11.15 21.05 8.93
N LYS A 414 11.06 20.56 10.17
CA LYS A 414 11.87 21.03 11.28
C LYS A 414 13.37 20.73 11.06
N THR A 415 13.70 19.54 10.53
CA THR A 415 15.08 19.14 10.22
C THR A 415 15.71 19.95 9.05
N ARG A 416 14.88 20.47 8.13
CA ARG A 416 15.38 21.29 7.00
C ARG A 416 15.58 22.76 7.37
N LEU A 417 15.10 23.21 8.51
CA LEU A 417 15.22 24.58 9.03
C LEU A 417 16.33 24.73 10.09
N GLN A 418 16.91 23.64 10.51
CA GLN A 418 18.14 23.53 11.30
C GLN A 418 19.36 23.25 10.38
#